data_4efe58d5cf36e6a1523faea58e67a98b
#
_entry.id   4efe58d5cf36e6a1523faea58e67a98b
#
_cell.length_a   1.000
_cell.length_b   1.000
_cell.length_c   1.000
_cell.angle_alpha   90.00
_cell.angle_beta   90.00
_cell.angle_gamma   90.00
#
_symmetry.space_group_name_H-M   'P 1'
#
loop_
_entity.id
_entity.type
_entity.pdbx_description
1 polymer ?
#
loop_
_entity_poly.entity_id
_entity_poly.type
_entity_poly.pdbx_seq_one_letter_code
_entity_poly.pdbx_strand_id
1 'polypeptide(L)'
;MLYTIFCDESCHLQMDNSSVMVLGAMYCFSEKRKQIYSDIRAIKEKHGLNSRFEIKWTKVSESKIEFYLELLDYFWKNRDLHYRGLVATGKDKLDHTKYNNDDYDLWYYKMYFRTLDPIIREENEYHILVDIKDTKGGKRVQKLKEVMCNNIYDFNGEVITHIGQINSAESEILQLADLLNGALAYHYRNLESEGMANQGKIEFVNALQKKRNIDKSTARYESKFNLFIWEPRK
;
A
#
# COMPACT_ATOMS: atom_id res chain seq x y z
N MET A 1 15.62 -14.96 6.47
CA MET A 1 14.43 -15.43 5.69
C MET A 1 14.11 -14.40 4.61
N LEU A 2 13.69 -14.83 3.40
CA LEU A 2 13.38 -13.90 2.30
C LEU A 2 11.91 -13.49 2.30
N TYR A 3 11.65 -12.19 2.37
CA TYR A 3 10.34 -11.57 2.19
C TYR A 3 10.21 -10.89 0.82
N THR A 4 9.00 -10.86 0.29
CA THR A 4 8.65 -9.98 -0.82
C THR A 4 7.66 -8.93 -0.33
N ILE A 5 7.96 -7.66 -0.59
CA ILE A 5 7.14 -6.50 -0.27
C ILE A 5 6.62 -5.91 -1.57
N PHE A 6 5.31 -5.70 -1.67
CA PHE A 6 4.62 -5.12 -2.81
C PHE A 6 4.10 -3.75 -2.42
N CYS A 7 4.63 -2.70 -3.03
CA CYS A 7 4.30 -1.32 -2.70
C CYS A 7 3.42 -0.69 -3.75
N ASP A 8 2.35 -0.06 -3.31
CA ASP A 8 1.46 0.75 -4.12
C ASP A 8 1.12 2.06 -3.41
N GLU A 9 0.69 3.06 -4.17
CA GLU A 9 0.32 4.37 -3.67
C GLU A 9 -1.00 4.87 -4.24
N SER A 10 -1.69 5.69 -3.46
CA SER A 10 -2.89 6.40 -3.88
C SER A 10 -2.76 7.90 -3.58
N CYS A 11 -3.23 8.74 -4.51
CA CYS A 11 -3.17 10.21 -4.38
C CYS A 11 -1.74 10.74 -4.15
N HIS A 12 -0.76 10.20 -4.87
CA HIS A 12 0.67 10.50 -4.65
C HIS A 12 1.18 11.73 -5.39
N LEU A 13 0.45 12.25 -6.38
CA LEU A 13 0.89 13.41 -7.15
C LEU A 13 0.76 14.69 -6.32
N GLN A 14 1.70 15.62 -6.50
CA GLN A 14 1.69 16.92 -5.80
C GLN A 14 0.43 17.73 -6.11
N MET A 15 -0.05 17.67 -7.36
CA MET A 15 -1.15 18.49 -7.90
C MET A 15 -2.37 17.63 -8.27
N ASP A 16 -2.73 16.65 -7.46
CA ASP A 16 -3.88 15.77 -7.71
C ASP A 16 -5.17 16.21 -6.99
N ASN A 17 -5.20 17.45 -6.48
CA ASN A 17 -6.31 18.03 -5.73
C ASN A 17 -6.71 17.20 -4.48
N SER A 18 -5.78 16.43 -3.94
CA SER A 18 -5.98 15.66 -2.70
C SER A 18 -5.09 16.19 -1.59
N SER A 19 -5.67 16.44 -0.43
CA SER A 19 -4.92 16.73 0.81
C SER A 19 -4.35 15.48 1.47
N VAL A 20 -4.65 14.29 0.90
CA VAL A 20 -4.26 12.99 1.45
C VAL A 20 -3.39 12.24 0.43
N MET A 21 -2.35 11.57 0.93
CA MET A 21 -1.60 10.55 0.20
C MET A 21 -1.58 9.27 1.02
N VAL A 22 -1.75 8.13 0.36
CA VAL A 22 -1.61 6.81 1.00
C VAL A 22 -0.50 6.04 0.32
N LEU A 23 0.43 5.53 1.12
CA LEU A 23 1.43 4.55 0.71
C LEU A 23 1.14 3.23 1.41
N GLY A 24 1.06 2.15 0.67
CA GLY A 24 0.81 0.82 1.21
C GLY A 24 1.83 -0.21 0.77
N ALA A 25 2.19 -1.07 1.70
CA ALA A 25 3.09 -2.20 1.48
C ALA A 25 2.38 -3.49 1.94
N MET A 26 2.08 -4.37 1.00
CA MET A 26 1.63 -5.73 1.28
C MET A 26 2.85 -6.64 1.25
N TYR A 27 3.03 -7.51 2.26
CA TYR A 27 4.23 -8.35 2.31
C TYR A 27 3.95 -9.74 2.85
N CYS A 28 4.77 -10.68 2.41
CA CYS A 28 4.71 -12.09 2.82
C CYS A 28 6.09 -12.76 2.64
N PHE A 29 6.26 -13.95 3.19
CA PHE A 29 7.39 -14.81 2.83
C PHE A 29 7.36 -15.11 1.33
N SER A 30 8.51 -15.02 0.67
CA SER A 30 8.61 -15.18 -0.79
C SER A 30 8.12 -16.55 -1.27
N GLU A 31 8.31 -17.60 -0.49
CA GLU A 31 7.83 -18.95 -0.77
C GLU A 31 6.30 -19.07 -0.74
N LYS A 32 5.60 -18.22 0.03
CA LYS A 32 4.14 -18.23 0.17
C LYS A 32 3.40 -17.57 -0.99
N ARG A 33 4.07 -16.78 -1.82
CA ARG A 33 3.44 -16.02 -2.92
C ARG A 33 2.60 -16.88 -3.85
N LYS A 34 3.12 -18.05 -4.25
CA LYS A 34 2.39 -18.94 -5.19
C LYS A 34 1.06 -19.41 -4.62
N GLN A 35 1.04 -19.75 -3.33
CA GLN A 35 -0.20 -20.15 -2.66
C GLN A 35 -1.18 -18.99 -2.56
N ILE A 36 -0.71 -17.81 -2.16
CA ILE A 36 -1.55 -16.60 -2.06
C ILE A 36 -2.16 -16.25 -3.42
N TYR A 37 -1.39 -16.31 -4.50
CA TYR A 37 -1.92 -16.09 -5.86
C TYR A 37 -2.98 -17.13 -6.24
N SER A 38 -2.75 -18.40 -5.93
CA SER A 38 -3.71 -19.48 -6.19
C SER A 38 -5.02 -19.25 -5.44
N ASP A 39 -4.94 -18.89 -4.16
CA ASP A 39 -6.11 -18.63 -3.31
C ASP A 39 -6.94 -17.45 -3.83
N ILE A 40 -6.29 -16.34 -4.20
CA ILE A 40 -6.98 -15.15 -4.74
C ILE A 40 -7.66 -15.48 -6.08
N ARG A 41 -7.01 -16.27 -6.95
CA ARG A 41 -7.61 -16.72 -8.21
C ARG A 41 -8.81 -17.62 -7.99
N ALA A 42 -8.75 -18.53 -7.00
CA ALA A 42 -9.91 -19.34 -6.62
C ALA A 42 -11.08 -18.48 -6.12
N ILE A 43 -10.81 -17.41 -5.37
CA ILE A 43 -11.85 -16.45 -4.99
C ILE A 43 -12.45 -15.75 -6.22
N LYS A 44 -11.62 -15.30 -7.18
CA LYS A 44 -12.12 -14.73 -8.45
C LYS A 44 -13.05 -15.71 -9.16
N GLU A 45 -12.64 -16.95 -9.34
CA GLU A 45 -13.41 -18.01 -10.01
C GLU A 45 -14.74 -18.28 -9.29
N LYS A 46 -14.72 -18.39 -7.96
CA LYS A 46 -15.93 -18.56 -7.13
C LYS A 46 -16.98 -17.48 -7.39
N HIS A 47 -16.55 -16.25 -7.64
CA HIS A 47 -17.43 -15.11 -7.96
C HIS A 47 -17.70 -14.95 -9.48
N GLY A 48 -17.37 -15.96 -10.29
CA GLY A 48 -17.59 -15.92 -11.74
C GLY A 48 -16.70 -14.92 -12.49
N LEU A 49 -15.60 -14.49 -11.87
CA LEU A 49 -14.65 -13.57 -12.48
C LEU A 49 -13.51 -14.33 -13.17
N ASN A 50 -13.04 -13.81 -14.30
CA ASN A 50 -11.88 -14.38 -14.98
C ASN A 50 -10.63 -14.27 -14.07
N SER A 51 -9.75 -15.29 -14.13
CA SER A 51 -8.49 -15.30 -13.36
C SER A 51 -7.61 -14.06 -13.62
N ARG A 52 -7.71 -13.47 -14.81
CA ARG A 52 -7.03 -12.21 -15.19
C ARG A 52 -7.78 -10.94 -14.77
N PHE A 53 -8.95 -11.07 -14.11
CA PHE A 53 -9.65 -9.90 -13.61
C PHE A 53 -8.74 -9.16 -12.63
N GLU A 54 -8.45 -7.90 -12.93
CA GLU A 54 -7.61 -7.06 -12.09
C GLU A 54 -8.41 -6.47 -10.94
N ILE A 55 -8.03 -6.78 -9.71
CA ILE A 55 -8.59 -6.20 -8.49
C ILE A 55 -8.09 -4.76 -8.39
N LYS A 56 -9.01 -3.79 -8.41
CA LYS A 56 -8.70 -2.36 -8.25
C LYS A 56 -9.78 -1.67 -7.42
N TRP A 57 -9.36 -0.71 -6.61
CA TRP A 57 -10.27 0.14 -5.85
C TRP A 57 -11.28 0.86 -6.75
N THR A 58 -10.84 1.31 -7.93
CA THR A 58 -11.72 1.97 -8.89
C THR A 58 -12.83 1.08 -9.44
N LYS A 59 -12.70 -0.24 -9.35
CA LYS A 59 -13.67 -1.23 -9.80
C LYS A 59 -14.61 -1.74 -8.69
N VAL A 60 -14.44 -1.27 -7.45
CA VAL A 60 -15.36 -1.60 -6.34
C VAL A 60 -16.72 -1.01 -6.64
N SER A 61 -17.76 -1.85 -6.60
CA SER A 61 -19.15 -1.50 -6.90
C SER A 61 -20.11 -2.37 -6.11
N GLU A 62 -21.35 -1.94 -5.94
CA GLU A 62 -22.40 -2.72 -5.27
C GLU A 62 -22.57 -4.12 -5.87
N SER A 63 -22.55 -4.22 -7.21
CA SER A 63 -22.75 -5.51 -7.91
C SER A 63 -21.62 -6.52 -7.69
N LYS A 64 -20.47 -6.11 -7.16
CA LYS A 64 -19.31 -6.96 -6.89
C LYS A 64 -18.84 -6.90 -5.44
N ILE A 65 -19.62 -6.30 -4.56
CA ILE A 65 -19.18 -6.07 -3.18
C ILE A 65 -18.82 -7.36 -2.45
N GLU A 66 -19.60 -8.41 -2.62
CA GLU A 66 -19.37 -9.72 -1.99
C GLU A 66 -17.97 -10.29 -2.35
N PHE A 67 -17.53 -10.12 -3.60
CA PHE A 67 -16.19 -10.49 -4.02
C PHE A 67 -15.12 -9.72 -3.26
N TYR A 68 -15.27 -8.40 -3.14
CA TYR A 68 -14.30 -7.55 -2.44
C TYR A 68 -14.28 -7.79 -0.93
N LEU A 69 -15.45 -8.08 -0.33
CA LEU A 69 -15.54 -8.46 1.07
C LEU A 69 -14.90 -9.82 1.34
N GLU A 70 -15.04 -10.79 0.43
CA GLU A 70 -14.34 -12.07 0.56
C GLU A 70 -12.81 -11.92 0.45
N LEU A 71 -12.31 -11.04 -0.41
CA LEU A 71 -10.88 -10.69 -0.46
C LEU A 71 -10.39 -10.06 0.85
N LEU A 72 -11.19 -9.17 1.46
CA LEU A 72 -10.88 -8.59 2.75
C LEU A 72 -10.83 -9.66 3.83
N ASP A 73 -11.80 -10.55 3.86
CA ASP A 73 -11.83 -11.68 4.80
C ASP A 73 -10.66 -12.64 4.59
N TYR A 74 -10.32 -12.94 3.33
CA TYR A 74 -9.13 -13.73 3.01
C TYR A 74 -7.87 -13.08 3.56
N PHE A 75 -7.66 -11.78 3.31
CA PHE A 75 -6.53 -11.06 3.88
C PHE A 75 -6.46 -11.25 5.40
N TRP A 76 -7.57 -11.07 6.13
CA TRP A 76 -7.57 -11.18 7.59
C TRP A 76 -7.32 -12.60 8.10
N LYS A 77 -7.80 -13.63 7.43
CA LYS A 77 -7.62 -15.05 7.79
C LYS A 77 -6.25 -15.60 7.44
N ASN A 78 -5.64 -15.12 6.36
CA ASN A 78 -4.31 -15.57 5.93
C ASN A 78 -3.22 -15.02 6.86
N ARG A 79 -2.53 -15.88 7.58
CA ARG A 79 -1.50 -15.50 8.58
C ARG A 79 -0.16 -15.09 7.96
N ASP A 80 0.08 -15.47 6.71
CA ASP A 80 1.33 -15.19 6.00
C ASP A 80 1.29 -13.85 5.25
N LEU A 81 0.11 -13.21 5.14
CA LEU A 81 -0.09 -11.96 4.41
C LEU A 81 -0.26 -10.79 5.37
N HIS A 82 0.54 -9.76 5.22
CA HIS A 82 0.64 -8.61 6.11
C HIS A 82 0.49 -7.31 5.31
N TYR A 83 -0.01 -6.27 5.96
CA TYR A 83 -0.15 -4.94 5.36
C TYR A 83 0.40 -3.85 6.28
N ARG A 84 1.14 -2.92 5.68
CA ARG A 84 1.55 -1.66 6.31
C ARG A 84 1.07 -0.50 5.45
N GLY A 85 0.24 0.38 6.03
CA GLY A 85 -0.23 1.62 5.41
C GLY A 85 0.33 2.84 6.11
N LEU A 86 0.70 3.86 5.32
CA LEU A 86 0.96 5.21 5.78
C LEU A 86 -0.05 6.14 5.12
N VAL A 87 -0.81 6.86 5.93
CA VAL A 87 -1.72 7.92 5.47
C VAL A 87 -1.11 9.26 5.83
N ALA A 88 -0.69 10.01 4.84
CA ALA A 88 -0.23 11.39 5.03
C ALA A 88 -1.39 12.34 4.77
N THR A 89 -1.82 13.06 5.80
CA THR A 89 -2.86 14.10 5.73
C THR A 89 -2.24 15.49 5.62
N GLY A 90 -3.00 16.46 5.07
CA GLY A 90 -2.51 17.84 4.94
C GLY A 90 -1.35 18.00 3.96
N LYS A 91 -1.27 17.15 2.92
CA LYS A 91 -0.26 17.20 1.86
C LYS A 91 -0.23 18.56 1.14
N ASP A 92 -1.38 19.17 0.97
CA ASP A 92 -1.60 20.50 0.37
C ASP A 92 -1.05 21.66 1.21
N LYS A 93 -0.74 21.43 2.49
CA LYS A 93 -0.23 22.43 3.44
C LYS A 93 1.27 22.31 3.68
N LEU A 94 1.95 21.46 2.92
CA LEU A 94 3.38 21.21 3.09
C LEU A 94 4.21 22.39 2.56
N ASP A 95 5.08 22.92 3.40
CA ASP A 95 6.12 23.87 3.01
C ASP A 95 7.38 23.09 2.57
N HIS A 96 7.45 22.77 1.28
CA HIS A 96 8.57 22.04 0.71
C HIS A 96 9.86 22.86 0.71
N THR A 97 9.79 24.18 0.60
CA THR A 97 10.94 25.08 0.64
C THR A 97 11.65 24.98 1.99
N LYS A 98 10.89 24.99 3.07
CA LYS A 98 11.42 24.95 4.44
C LYS A 98 11.98 23.58 4.86
N TYR A 99 11.32 22.48 4.44
CA TYR A 99 11.57 21.16 5.01
C TYR A 99 12.13 20.13 4.03
N ASN A 100 12.09 20.40 2.72
CA ASN A 100 12.45 19.45 1.68
C ASN A 100 13.32 20.05 0.58
N ASN A 101 14.01 21.16 0.82
CA ASN A 101 14.84 21.86 -0.16
C ASN A 101 14.09 22.16 -1.48
N ASP A 102 12.81 22.51 -1.38
CA ASP A 102 11.89 22.72 -2.50
C ASP A 102 11.70 21.48 -3.40
N ASP A 103 11.94 20.29 -2.84
CA ASP A 103 11.87 19.01 -3.56
C ASP A 103 10.75 18.12 -2.99
N TYR A 104 9.67 17.97 -3.77
CA TYR A 104 8.57 17.07 -3.44
C TYR A 104 9.01 15.60 -3.44
N ASP A 105 9.90 15.21 -4.35
CA ASP A 105 10.38 13.83 -4.43
C ASP A 105 11.16 13.44 -3.17
N LEU A 106 11.86 14.38 -2.55
CA LEU A 106 12.54 14.12 -1.27
C LEU A 106 11.54 13.79 -0.14
N TRP A 107 10.42 14.52 -0.07
CA TRP A 107 9.36 14.21 0.89
C TRP A 107 8.73 12.84 0.61
N TYR A 108 8.45 12.54 -0.65
CA TYR A 108 7.92 11.25 -1.09
C TYR A 108 8.82 10.08 -0.64
N TYR A 109 10.15 10.17 -0.82
CA TYR A 109 11.08 9.13 -0.35
C TYR A 109 11.11 9.01 1.18
N LYS A 110 10.99 10.12 1.91
CA LYS A 110 10.85 10.11 3.37
C LYS A 110 9.60 9.35 3.81
N MET A 111 8.48 9.49 3.09
CA MET A 111 7.25 8.76 3.39
C MET A 111 7.38 7.28 3.06
N TYR A 112 8.00 6.93 1.94
CA TYR A 112 8.32 5.52 1.61
C TYR A 112 9.20 4.88 2.68
N PHE A 113 10.26 5.54 3.09
CA PHE A 113 11.10 5.07 4.19
C PHE A 113 10.27 4.80 5.45
N ARG A 114 9.43 5.73 5.87
CA ARG A 114 8.55 5.56 7.03
C ARG A 114 7.54 4.42 6.89
N THR A 115 7.15 4.10 5.67
CA THR A 115 6.29 2.96 5.39
C THR A 115 7.05 1.64 5.55
N LEU A 116 8.27 1.55 5.02
CA LEU A 116 9.04 0.31 4.93
C LEU A 116 9.88 0.01 6.18
N ASP A 117 10.42 1.03 6.85
CA ASP A 117 11.30 0.88 8.01
C ASP A 117 10.74 -0.04 9.13
N PRO A 118 9.44 0.02 9.51
CA PRO A 118 8.94 -0.91 10.52
C PRO A 118 8.81 -2.37 10.07
N ILE A 119 8.91 -2.65 8.77
CA ILE A 119 8.84 -4.02 8.21
C ILE A 119 10.22 -4.65 8.21
N ILE A 120 11.26 -3.85 7.91
CA ILE A 120 12.61 -4.33 7.67
C ILE A 120 13.30 -4.70 8.99
N ARG A 121 13.94 -5.87 8.99
CA ARG A 121 14.77 -6.40 10.08
C ARG A 121 16.09 -6.89 9.49
N GLU A 122 17.20 -6.60 10.15
CA GLU A 122 18.56 -6.95 9.67
C GLU A 122 18.79 -8.44 9.50
N GLU A 123 18.06 -9.28 10.26
CA GLU A 123 18.14 -10.74 10.19
C GLU A 123 17.41 -11.37 9.00
N ASN A 124 16.75 -10.58 8.16
CA ASN A 124 15.99 -11.05 7.01
C ASN A 124 16.46 -10.38 5.71
N GLU A 125 16.08 -10.97 4.60
CA GLU A 125 16.30 -10.44 3.26
C GLU A 125 14.98 -9.96 2.65
N TYR A 126 15.05 -8.92 1.82
CA TYR A 126 13.86 -8.31 1.24
C TYR A 126 14.01 -8.05 -0.27
N HIS A 127 12.99 -8.50 -1.01
CA HIS A 127 12.71 -8.03 -2.37
C HIS A 127 11.55 -7.02 -2.29
N ILE A 128 11.79 -5.80 -2.71
CA ILE A 128 10.80 -4.72 -2.73
C ILE A 128 10.38 -4.47 -4.17
N LEU A 129 9.08 -4.59 -4.43
CA LEU A 129 8.48 -4.42 -5.76
C LEU A 129 7.50 -3.24 -5.69
N VAL A 130 7.75 -2.23 -6.53
CA VAL A 130 6.95 -1.00 -6.57
C VAL A 130 6.14 -0.98 -7.86
N ASP A 131 4.87 -0.56 -7.78
CA ASP A 131 4.00 -0.46 -8.96
C ASP A 131 4.56 0.50 -10.01
N ILE A 132 4.47 0.09 -11.28
CA ILE A 132 4.90 0.92 -12.43
C ILE A 132 3.83 1.97 -12.69
N LYS A 133 4.15 3.25 -12.48
CA LYS A 133 3.21 4.36 -12.73
C LYS A 133 3.63 5.32 -13.84
N ASP A 134 4.93 5.41 -14.12
CA ASP A 134 5.45 6.30 -15.15
C ASP A 134 6.81 5.86 -15.74
N THR A 135 7.22 6.53 -16.81
CA THR A 135 8.50 6.30 -17.49
C THR A 135 9.73 6.74 -16.68
N LYS A 136 9.56 7.53 -15.61
CA LYS A 136 10.64 7.97 -14.71
C LYS A 136 10.86 7.01 -13.54
N GLY A 137 10.05 5.98 -13.42
CA GLY A 137 10.04 5.04 -12.30
C GLY A 137 11.39 4.39 -12.01
N GLY A 138 12.20 4.09 -13.03
CA GLY A 138 13.53 3.48 -12.82
C GLY A 138 14.49 4.34 -11.98
N LYS A 139 14.53 5.66 -12.20
CA LYS A 139 15.37 6.58 -11.40
C LYS A 139 14.83 6.72 -9.97
N ARG A 140 13.51 6.74 -9.79
CA ARG A 140 12.87 6.80 -8.48
C ARG A 140 13.15 5.55 -7.66
N VAL A 141 13.07 4.37 -8.27
CA VAL A 141 13.37 3.08 -7.62
C VAL A 141 14.84 3.02 -7.18
N GLN A 142 15.77 3.45 -8.05
CA GLN A 142 17.18 3.53 -7.70
C GLN A 142 17.42 4.46 -6.49
N LYS A 143 16.81 5.65 -6.50
CA LYS A 143 16.93 6.60 -5.41
C LYS A 143 16.30 6.08 -4.11
N LEU A 144 15.17 5.40 -4.21
CA LEU A 144 14.54 4.74 -3.07
C LEU A 144 15.47 3.69 -2.46
N LYS A 145 16.14 2.87 -3.29
CA LYS A 145 17.12 1.89 -2.83
C LYS A 145 18.25 2.56 -2.04
N GLU A 146 18.84 3.63 -2.60
CA GLU A 146 19.91 4.39 -1.92
C GLU A 146 19.45 4.92 -0.56
N VAL A 147 18.25 5.55 -0.51
CA VAL A 147 17.69 6.10 0.74
C VAL A 147 17.45 5.00 1.76
N MET A 148 16.87 3.88 1.34
CA MET A 148 16.58 2.75 2.25
C MET A 148 17.87 2.12 2.79
N CYS A 149 18.78 1.73 1.91
CA CYS A 149 20.05 1.10 2.31
C CYS A 149 20.89 2.00 3.21
N ASN A 150 20.99 3.30 2.90
CA ASN A 150 21.74 4.26 3.74
C ASN A 150 21.13 4.39 5.15
N ASN A 151 19.80 4.40 5.26
CA ASN A 151 19.15 4.57 6.56
C ASN A 151 19.25 3.36 7.49
N ILE A 152 19.38 2.15 6.92
CA ILE A 152 19.53 0.90 7.68
C ILE A 152 20.99 0.41 7.69
N TYR A 153 21.95 1.21 7.19
CA TYR A 153 23.36 0.88 7.06
C TYR A 153 23.66 -0.38 6.24
N ASP A 154 22.76 -0.76 5.32
CA ASP A 154 22.90 -1.92 4.41
C ASP A 154 23.74 -1.56 3.16
N PHE A 155 25.02 -1.20 3.38
CA PHE A 155 25.90 -0.77 2.30
C PHE A 155 26.30 -1.91 1.34
N ASN A 156 26.18 -3.15 1.78
CA ASN A 156 26.49 -4.34 0.97
C ASN A 156 25.25 -4.88 0.23
N GLY A 157 24.04 -4.40 0.55
CA GLY A 157 22.78 -4.89 -0.04
C GLY A 157 22.43 -6.31 0.41
N GLU A 158 22.78 -6.67 1.65
CA GLU A 158 22.51 -7.99 2.22
C GLU A 158 21.10 -8.09 2.81
N VAL A 159 20.54 -6.95 3.26
CA VAL A 159 19.17 -6.85 3.78
C VAL A 159 18.20 -6.57 2.66
N ILE A 160 18.41 -5.50 1.88
CA ILE A 160 17.58 -5.16 0.71
C ILE A 160 18.29 -5.66 -0.55
N THR A 161 18.10 -6.95 -0.84
CA THR A 161 18.79 -7.62 -1.94
C THR A 161 18.25 -7.20 -3.30
N HIS A 162 16.96 -6.81 -3.39
CA HIS A 162 16.37 -6.34 -4.63
C HIS A 162 15.35 -5.23 -4.39
N ILE A 163 15.39 -4.18 -5.21
CA ILE A 163 14.30 -3.24 -5.42
C ILE A 163 14.03 -3.15 -6.92
N GLY A 164 12.77 -3.32 -7.34
CA GLY A 164 12.38 -3.29 -8.74
C GLY A 164 10.96 -2.80 -8.95
N GLN A 165 10.61 -2.66 -10.22
CA GLN A 165 9.25 -2.33 -10.63
C GLN A 165 8.48 -3.58 -11.04
N ILE A 166 7.17 -3.57 -10.80
CA ILE A 166 6.25 -4.64 -11.20
C ILE A 166 4.97 -4.02 -11.77
N ASN A 167 4.39 -4.66 -12.77
CA ASN A 167 3.08 -4.28 -13.28
C ASN A 167 1.98 -4.85 -12.37
N SER A 168 1.06 -4.00 -11.92
CA SER A 168 -0.04 -4.42 -11.04
C SER A 168 -0.89 -5.54 -11.64
N ALA A 169 -1.05 -5.61 -12.98
CA ALA A 169 -1.77 -6.69 -13.65
C ALA A 169 -1.14 -8.08 -13.43
N GLU A 170 0.14 -8.15 -13.06
CA GLU A 170 0.89 -9.39 -12.87
C GLU A 170 0.92 -9.87 -11.42
N SER A 171 0.35 -9.11 -10.47
CA SER A 171 0.44 -9.45 -9.05
C SER A 171 -0.84 -9.17 -8.28
N GLU A 172 -1.58 -10.24 -7.96
CA GLU A 172 -2.77 -10.15 -7.11
C GLU A 172 -2.45 -9.61 -5.70
N ILE A 173 -1.24 -9.83 -5.18
CA ILE A 173 -0.83 -9.28 -3.88
C ILE A 173 -0.70 -7.75 -3.96
N LEU A 174 -0.13 -7.23 -5.06
CA LEU A 174 -0.06 -5.79 -5.29
C LEU A 174 -1.47 -5.18 -5.48
N GLN A 175 -2.36 -5.91 -6.17
CA GLN A 175 -3.75 -5.50 -6.34
C GLN A 175 -4.51 -5.43 -5.01
N LEU A 176 -4.19 -6.30 -4.03
CA LEU A 176 -4.73 -6.16 -2.66
C LEU A 176 -4.20 -4.91 -1.96
N ALA A 177 -2.95 -4.50 -2.22
CA ALA A 177 -2.43 -3.23 -1.70
C ALA A 177 -3.21 -2.04 -2.27
N ASP A 178 -3.46 -1.99 -3.60
CA ASP A 178 -4.32 -0.97 -4.24
C ASP A 178 -5.71 -0.91 -3.59
N LEU A 179 -6.32 -2.06 -3.33
CA LEU A 179 -7.64 -2.14 -2.72
C LEU A 179 -7.66 -1.51 -1.32
N LEU A 180 -6.68 -1.82 -0.46
CA LEU A 180 -6.60 -1.27 0.89
C LEU A 180 -6.18 0.21 0.88
N ASN A 181 -5.23 0.60 0.02
CA ASN A 181 -4.81 2.00 -0.16
C ASN A 181 -5.99 2.86 -0.61
N GLY A 182 -6.76 2.36 -1.58
CA GLY A 182 -7.94 3.05 -2.10
C GLY A 182 -9.02 3.22 -1.03
N ALA A 183 -9.25 2.21 -0.19
CA ALA A 183 -10.21 2.29 0.91
C ALA A 183 -9.78 3.34 1.95
N LEU A 184 -8.50 3.35 2.35
CA LEU A 184 -7.96 4.37 3.25
C LEU A 184 -8.04 5.77 2.64
N ALA A 185 -7.65 5.93 1.37
CA ALA A 185 -7.74 7.22 0.68
C ALA A 185 -9.20 7.70 0.58
N TYR A 186 -10.15 6.81 0.32
CA TYR A 186 -11.58 7.13 0.27
C TYR A 186 -12.08 7.65 1.61
N HIS A 187 -11.76 6.94 2.70
CA HIS A 187 -12.11 7.32 4.06
C HIS A 187 -11.51 8.69 4.46
N TYR A 188 -10.19 8.85 4.32
CA TYR A 188 -9.50 10.07 4.74
C TYR A 188 -9.77 11.31 3.88
N ARG A 189 -10.29 11.13 2.68
CA ARG A 189 -10.81 12.22 1.82
C ARG A 189 -12.28 12.53 2.12
N ASN A 190 -12.92 11.80 3.05
CA ASN A 190 -14.31 11.96 3.43
C ASN A 190 -15.31 11.81 2.27
N LEU A 191 -14.98 10.95 1.30
CA LEU A 191 -15.79 10.73 0.09
C LEU A 191 -17.10 9.95 0.40
N GLU A 192 -17.22 9.39 1.59
CA GLU A 192 -18.43 8.72 2.08
C GLU A 192 -19.61 9.68 2.25
N SER A 193 -19.33 10.96 2.53
CA SER A 193 -20.33 12.00 2.76
C SER A 193 -20.73 12.77 1.49
N GLU A 194 -20.13 12.48 0.34
CA GLU A 194 -20.45 13.12 -0.92
C GLU A 194 -21.78 12.57 -1.49
N GLY A 195 -22.62 13.44 -2.07
CA GLY A 195 -23.97 13.10 -2.53
C GLY A 195 -24.07 12.05 -3.64
N MET A 196 -22.95 11.62 -4.24
CA MET A 196 -22.85 10.53 -5.22
C MET A 196 -21.89 9.43 -4.74
N ALA A 197 -21.80 9.21 -3.44
CA ALA A 197 -20.94 8.20 -2.86
C ALA A 197 -21.32 6.78 -3.34
N ASN A 198 -20.31 6.00 -3.73
CA ASN A 198 -20.50 4.62 -4.18
C ASN A 198 -20.78 3.71 -2.99
N GLN A 199 -21.98 3.14 -2.92
CA GLN A 199 -22.44 2.34 -1.78
C GLN A 199 -21.56 1.10 -1.54
N GLY A 200 -21.07 0.44 -2.59
CA GLY A 200 -20.14 -0.69 -2.44
C GLY A 200 -18.81 -0.26 -1.81
N LYS A 201 -18.32 0.95 -2.11
CA LYS A 201 -17.10 1.49 -1.47
C LYS A 201 -17.34 1.80 0.00
N ILE A 202 -18.50 2.40 0.35
CA ILE A 202 -18.90 2.65 1.74
C ILE A 202 -18.96 1.33 2.51
N GLU A 203 -19.59 0.31 1.94
CA GLU A 203 -19.71 -1.00 2.57
C GLU A 203 -18.35 -1.65 2.82
N PHE A 204 -17.43 -1.57 1.84
CA PHE A 204 -16.06 -2.08 2.01
C PHE A 204 -15.31 -1.34 3.12
N VAL A 205 -15.37 0.00 3.16
CA VAL A 205 -14.72 0.81 4.21
C VAL A 205 -15.30 0.47 5.57
N ASN A 206 -16.61 0.34 5.69
CA ASN A 206 -17.26 -0.07 6.93
C ASN A 206 -16.83 -1.47 7.39
N ALA A 207 -16.67 -2.42 6.46
CA ALA A 207 -16.18 -3.74 6.77
C ALA A 207 -14.71 -3.71 7.25
N LEU A 208 -13.87 -2.90 6.62
CA LEU A 208 -12.48 -2.67 7.06
C LEU A 208 -12.44 -2.05 8.45
N GLN A 209 -13.25 -1.01 8.72
CA GLN A 209 -13.36 -0.33 10.00
C GLN A 209 -13.81 -1.28 11.13
N LYS A 210 -14.71 -2.22 10.86
CA LYS A 210 -15.12 -3.27 11.80
C LYS A 210 -13.98 -4.22 12.15
N LYS A 211 -13.09 -4.52 11.22
CA LYS A 211 -11.92 -5.39 11.45
C LYS A 211 -10.82 -4.66 12.21
N ARG A 212 -10.60 -3.38 11.92
CA ARG A 212 -9.57 -2.53 12.53
C ARG A 212 -10.01 -1.07 12.54
N ASN A 213 -9.88 -0.40 13.67
CA ASN A 213 -10.07 1.05 13.71
C ASN A 213 -9.00 1.72 12.81
N ILE A 214 -9.46 2.35 11.72
CA ILE A 214 -8.60 3.03 10.73
C ILE A 214 -8.43 4.53 11.01
N ASP A 215 -9.06 5.09 12.06
CA ASP A 215 -8.94 6.50 12.46
C ASP A 215 -7.71 6.76 13.34
N LYS A 216 -6.98 5.71 13.72
CA LYS A 216 -5.83 5.79 14.63
C LYS A 216 -4.66 4.97 14.12
N SER A 217 -3.46 5.51 14.33
CA SER A 217 -2.24 4.73 14.14
C SER A 217 -2.23 3.51 15.06
N THR A 218 -1.74 2.40 14.53
CA THR A 218 -1.50 1.19 15.32
C THR A 218 -0.18 1.29 16.07
N ALA A 219 0.11 0.29 16.91
CA ALA A 219 1.47 0.13 17.45
C ALA A 219 2.48 -0.02 16.30
N ARG A 220 3.71 0.51 16.47
CA ARG A 220 4.74 0.54 15.42
C ARG A 220 5.00 -0.82 14.76
N TYR A 221 4.92 -1.90 15.53
CA TYR A 221 5.23 -3.26 15.10
C TYR A 221 4.01 -4.18 15.08
N GLU A 222 2.82 -3.60 14.88
CA GLU A 222 1.63 -4.38 14.59
C GLU A 222 1.87 -5.23 13.33
N SER A 223 1.67 -6.53 13.41
CA SER A 223 2.11 -7.44 12.34
C SER A 223 1.09 -7.58 11.21
N LYS A 224 -0.22 -7.63 11.51
CA LYS A 224 -1.23 -7.98 10.51
C LYS A 224 -1.65 -6.82 9.64
N PHE A 225 -2.13 -5.75 10.27
CA PHE A 225 -2.57 -4.52 9.61
C PHE A 225 -2.00 -3.34 10.39
N ASN A 226 -0.87 -2.88 9.95
CA ASN A 226 -0.17 -1.77 10.57
C ASN A 226 -0.51 -0.47 9.86
N LEU A 227 -1.02 0.50 10.58
CA LEU A 227 -1.41 1.81 10.06
C LEU A 227 -0.65 2.93 10.78
N PHE A 228 -0.06 3.82 10.01
CA PHE A 228 0.55 5.05 10.50
C PHE A 228 -0.10 6.26 9.86
N ILE A 229 -0.70 7.11 10.68
CA ILE A 229 -1.26 8.39 10.25
C ILE A 229 -0.21 9.45 10.50
N TRP A 230 0.21 10.10 9.44
CA TRP A 230 1.19 11.18 9.49
C TRP A 230 0.53 12.52 9.21
N GLU A 231 0.87 13.50 10.03
CA GLU A 231 0.43 14.88 9.88
C GLU A 231 1.66 15.81 9.86
N PRO A 232 1.64 16.90 9.06
CA PRO A 232 2.70 17.89 9.10
C PRO A 232 2.76 18.54 10.50
N ARG A 233 3.96 18.69 11.03
CA ARG A 233 4.14 19.47 12.26
C ARG A 233 3.82 20.94 11.98
N LYS A 234 3.07 21.55 12.87
CA LYS A 234 2.78 23.00 12.86
C LYS A 234 4.04 23.81 13.12
#